data_b3e98ddd6631c7dad3bd4e52d8b9970f
#
_entry.id   b3e98ddd6631c7dad3bd4e52d8b9970f
#
_cell.length_a   1.000
_cell.length_b   1.000
_cell.length_c   1.000
_cell.angle_alpha   90.00
_cell.angle_beta   90.00
_cell.angle_gamma   90.00
#
_symmetry.space_group_name_H-M   'P 1'
#
loop_
_entity.id
_entity.type
_entity.pdbx_description
1 polymer ?
#
loop_
_entity_poly.entity_id
_entity_poly.type
_entity_poly.pdbx_seq_one_letter_code
_entity_poly.pdbx_strand_id
1 'polypeptide(L)'
;SSGLGAQFARTLARAGAGVVLASRRIEKLKELRARIEGEGGDAHVVELDVTDHDSIKAAVAHAETEMGSIDILVNNSGVSTTQRIQDVTPEDYDFIFNTNVKGAFFVAQEVGKRMLARSRGAAPGSFTGGRIINIASMAGLKVLPQIGAYCMSKAAVVQMTRAMALEWGKFGINTNAICPGYIDTEINHHHWQTEQGQKLVNMLPRKRVGSPEDLDALLVMLASDQSHFINGAVIAADDGFAV
;
A
#
# COMPACT_ATOMS: atom_id res chain seq x y z
N SER A 1 -5.29 -9.32 0.50
CA SER A 1 -5.74 -10.71 0.60
C SER A 1 -4.59 -11.75 0.68
N SER A 2 -3.35 -11.32 0.53
CA SER A 2 -2.14 -12.15 0.67
C SER A 2 -0.91 -11.23 0.79
N GLY A 3 0.27 -11.81 1.09
CA GLY A 3 1.54 -11.09 1.16
C GLY A 3 1.48 -9.88 2.10
N LEU A 4 2.09 -8.77 1.69
CA LEU A 4 2.18 -7.55 2.52
C LEU A 4 0.82 -7.04 3.01
N GLY A 5 -0.22 -7.04 2.14
CA GLY A 5 -1.53 -6.53 2.53
C GLY A 5 -2.19 -7.33 3.66
N ALA A 6 -2.00 -8.65 3.69
CA ALA A 6 -2.51 -9.48 4.77
C ALA A 6 -1.75 -9.22 6.08
N GLN A 7 -0.41 -9.11 6.02
CA GLN A 7 0.39 -8.75 7.19
C GLN A 7 0.02 -7.37 7.73
N PHE A 8 -0.07 -6.37 6.87
CA PHE A 8 -0.44 -5.01 7.27
C PHE A 8 -1.80 -4.93 7.97
N ALA A 9 -2.80 -5.66 7.46
CA ALA A 9 -4.11 -5.72 8.09
C ALA A 9 -4.04 -6.32 9.51
N ARG A 10 -3.31 -7.44 9.70
CA ARG A 10 -3.12 -8.06 11.01
C ARG A 10 -2.36 -7.14 11.97
N THR A 11 -1.32 -6.48 11.48
CA THR A 11 -0.50 -5.56 12.27
C THR A 11 -1.30 -4.36 12.76
N LEU A 12 -2.11 -3.74 11.89
CA LEU A 12 -2.97 -2.63 12.28
C LEU A 12 -4.09 -3.06 13.22
N ALA A 13 -4.71 -4.23 13.00
CA ALA A 13 -5.72 -4.79 13.90
C ALA A 13 -5.13 -5.06 15.30
N ARG A 14 -3.92 -5.64 15.39
CA ARG A 14 -3.21 -5.83 16.67
C ARG A 14 -2.85 -4.51 17.35
N ALA A 15 -2.64 -3.45 16.60
CA ALA A 15 -2.43 -2.11 17.12
C ALA A 15 -3.74 -1.41 17.57
N GLY A 16 -4.89 -2.09 17.47
CA GLY A 16 -6.20 -1.61 17.92
C GLY A 16 -7.03 -0.90 16.86
N ALA A 17 -6.63 -0.93 15.59
CA ALA A 17 -7.45 -0.39 14.51
C ALA A 17 -8.53 -1.39 14.09
N GLY A 18 -9.76 -0.92 13.86
CA GLY A 18 -10.72 -1.63 13.04
C GLY A 18 -10.27 -1.61 11.57
N VAL A 19 -10.27 -2.74 10.89
CA VAL A 19 -9.73 -2.84 9.53
C VAL A 19 -10.76 -3.26 8.50
N VAL A 20 -10.79 -2.57 7.36
CA VAL A 20 -11.54 -3.00 6.19
C VAL A 20 -10.58 -3.66 5.20
N LEU A 21 -10.84 -4.93 4.93
CA LEU A 21 -10.09 -5.76 3.99
C LEU A 21 -10.74 -5.63 2.62
N ALA A 22 -10.04 -5.04 1.65
CA ALA A 22 -10.60 -4.77 0.34
C ALA A 22 -9.78 -5.45 -0.78
N SER A 23 -10.41 -6.30 -1.58
CA SER A 23 -9.86 -6.86 -2.82
C SER A 23 -10.95 -7.59 -3.62
N ARG A 24 -10.59 -8.09 -4.83
CA ARG A 24 -11.46 -8.95 -5.65
C ARG A 24 -11.64 -10.36 -5.09
N ARG A 25 -10.70 -10.86 -4.28
CA ARG A 25 -10.66 -12.26 -3.80
C ARG A 25 -11.38 -12.38 -2.46
N ILE A 26 -12.71 -12.31 -2.47
CA ILE A 26 -13.56 -12.25 -1.28
C ILE A 26 -13.32 -13.43 -0.33
N GLU A 27 -13.20 -14.65 -0.83
CA GLU A 27 -13.00 -15.82 0.04
C GLU A 27 -11.69 -15.73 0.83
N LYS A 28 -10.59 -15.26 0.20
CA LYS A 28 -9.33 -15.02 0.91
C LYS A 28 -9.43 -13.89 1.95
N LEU A 29 -10.30 -12.91 1.71
CA LEU A 29 -10.56 -11.86 2.69
C LEU A 29 -11.34 -12.38 3.88
N LYS A 30 -12.33 -13.25 3.66
CA LYS A 30 -13.09 -13.91 4.74
C LYS A 30 -12.20 -14.78 5.64
N GLU A 31 -11.26 -15.52 5.02
CA GLU A 31 -10.26 -16.30 5.78
C GLU A 31 -9.35 -15.39 6.61
N LEU A 32 -8.89 -14.27 6.04
CA LEU A 32 -8.06 -13.31 6.76
C LEU A 32 -8.85 -12.61 7.87
N ARG A 33 -10.09 -12.25 7.62
CA ARG A 33 -11.02 -11.71 8.62
C ARG A 33 -11.14 -12.66 9.81
N ALA A 34 -11.46 -13.94 9.56
CA ALA A 34 -11.60 -14.93 10.62
C ALA A 34 -10.31 -15.08 11.47
N ARG A 35 -9.14 -14.96 10.85
CA ARG A 35 -7.85 -14.96 11.59
C ARG A 35 -7.70 -13.72 12.47
N ILE A 36 -8.01 -12.53 11.95
CA ILE A 36 -7.94 -11.27 12.71
C ILE A 36 -8.92 -11.30 13.88
N GLU A 37 -10.16 -11.72 13.65
CA GLU A 37 -11.19 -11.86 14.71
C GLU A 37 -10.78 -12.92 15.75
N GLY A 38 -10.18 -14.02 15.33
CA GLY A 38 -9.63 -15.05 16.23
C GLY A 38 -8.44 -14.57 17.08
N GLU A 39 -7.75 -13.50 16.64
CA GLU A 39 -6.69 -12.81 17.38
C GLU A 39 -7.24 -11.64 18.24
N GLY A 40 -8.57 -11.44 18.27
CA GLY A 40 -9.25 -10.39 19.04
C GLY A 40 -9.32 -9.03 18.33
N GLY A 41 -8.99 -8.96 17.04
CA GLY A 41 -9.13 -7.76 16.23
C GLY A 41 -10.52 -7.62 15.62
N ASP A 42 -10.81 -6.43 15.09
CA ASP A 42 -12.04 -6.11 14.36
C ASP A 42 -11.75 -5.96 12.87
N ALA A 43 -12.48 -6.71 12.01
CA ALA A 43 -12.24 -6.72 10.57
C ALA A 43 -13.52 -6.89 9.75
N HIS A 44 -13.64 -6.11 8.69
CA HIS A 44 -14.72 -6.18 7.71
C HIS A 44 -14.20 -6.49 6.32
N VAL A 45 -15.04 -7.01 5.43
CA VAL A 45 -14.67 -7.42 4.07
C VAL A 45 -15.47 -6.64 3.06
N VAL A 46 -14.78 -6.03 2.09
CA VAL A 46 -15.38 -5.30 0.98
C VAL A 46 -14.78 -5.77 -0.34
N GLU A 47 -15.63 -5.98 -1.34
CA GLU A 47 -15.16 -6.23 -2.70
C GLU A 47 -14.60 -4.95 -3.32
N LEU A 48 -13.41 -5.04 -3.92
CA LEU A 48 -12.76 -3.92 -4.58
C LEU A 48 -11.97 -4.39 -5.78
N ASP A 49 -12.32 -3.89 -6.96
CA ASP A 49 -11.43 -3.86 -8.13
C ASP A 49 -10.91 -2.44 -8.30
N VAL A 50 -9.61 -2.24 -8.07
CA VAL A 50 -8.96 -0.92 -8.19
C VAL A 50 -8.88 -0.44 -9.64
N THR A 51 -9.13 -1.29 -10.63
CA THR A 51 -9.16 -0.92 -12.05
C THR A 51 -10.53 -0.42 -12.50
N ASP A 52 -11.56 -0.61 -11.68
CA ASP A 52 -12.93 -0.14 -11.91
C ASP A 52 -13.28 1.02 -10.97
N HIS A 53 -13.58 2.18 -11.57
CA HIS A 53 -13.87 3.39 -10.81
C HIS A 53 -15.18 3.32 -10.02
N ASP A 54 -16.19 2.63 -10.52
CA ASP A 54 -17.47 2.47 -9.80
C ASP A 54 -17.32 1.47 -8.67
N SER A 55 -16.52 0.41 -8.85
CA SER A 55 -16.10 -0.48 -7.75
C SER A 55 -15.38 0.29 -6.63
N ILE A 56 -14.47 1.21 -6.98
CA ILE A 56 -13.78 2.04 -5.98
C ILE A 56 -14.76 2.85 -5.15
N LYS A 57 -15.70 3.56 -5.80
CA LYS A 57 -16.71 4.38 -5.09
C LYS A 57 -17.59 3.55 -4.18
N ALA A 58 -18.09 2.40 -4.69
CA ALA A 58 -18.93 1.50 -3.93
C ALA A 58 -18.19 0.92 -2.72
N ALA A 59 -16.93 0.49 -2.91
CA ALA A 59 -16.12 -0.06 -1.84
C ALA A 59 -15.83 0.96 -0.73
N VAL A 60 -15.48 2.20 -1.09
CA VAL A 60 -15.22 3.27 -0.09
C VAL A 60 -16.50 3.63 0.67
N ALA A 61 -17.65 3.73 -0.03
CA ALA A 61 -18.93 3.99 0.62
C ALA A 61 -19.33 2.85 1.58
N HIS A 62 -19.12 1.59 1.17
CA HIS A 62 -19.40 0.43 2.02
C HIS A 62 -18.48 0.41 3.25
N ALA A 63 -17.19 0.70 3.08
CA ALA A 63 -16.25 0.78 4.19
C ALA A 63 -16.69 1.82 5.25
N GLU A 64 -17.19 2.99 4.83
CA GLU A 64 -17.74 3.98 5.77
C GLU A 64 -19.03 3.52 6.45
N THR A 65 -19.87 2.75 5.76
CA THR A 65 -21.08 2.19 6.36
C THR A 65 -20.74 1.20 7.47
N GLU A 66 -19.73 0.36 7.27
CA GLU A 66 -19.29 -0.66 8.24
C GLU A 66 -18.54 -0.08 9.43
N MET A 67 -17.69 0.92 9.20
CA MET A 67 -16.71 1.39 10.20
C MET A 67 -16.94 2.84 10.66
N GLY A 68 -17.89 3.55 10.09
CA GLY A 68 -18.16 4.95 10.35
C GLY A 68 -17.22 5.86 9.54
N SER A 69 -15.98 6.03 9.92
CA SER A 69 -15.05 6.89 9.18
C SER A 69 -13.77 6.14 8.80
N ILE A 70 -13.20 6.51 7.66
CA ILE A 70 -11.89 6.00 7.24
C ILE A 70 -10.84 7.03 7.67
N ASP A 71 -10.03 6.68 8.67
CA ASP A 71 -8.97 7.55 9.20
C ASP A 71 -7.61 7.22 8.59
N ILE A 72 -7.42 5.95 8.17
CA ILE A 72 -6.17 5.45 7.62
C ILE A 72 -6.47 4.71 6.31
N LEU A 73 -5.74 5.05 5.25
CA LEU A 73 -5.70 4.28 4.01
C LEU A 73 -4.31 3.66 3.82
N VAL A 74 -4.25 2.34 3.67
CA VAL A 74 -3.05 1.64 3.19
C VAL A 74 -3.28 1.21 1.75
N ASN A 75 -2.70 1.94 0.82
CA ASN A 75 -2.86 1.73 -0.62
C ASN A 75 -1.80 0.74 -1.12
N ASN A 76 -2.11 -0.56 -1.06
CA ASN A 76 -1.16 -1.65 -1.23
C ASN A 76 -1.33 -2.43 -2.54
N SER A 77 -2.38 -2.21 -3.32
CA SER A 77 -2.59 -2.93 -4.58
C SER A 77 -1.43 -2.71 -5.54
N GLY A 78 -0.95 -3.80 -6.15
CA GLY A 78 0.14 -3.71 -7.11
C GLY A 78 0.39 -5.03 -7.83
N VAL A 79 0.81 -4.89 -9.09
CA VAL A 79 1.14 -6.00 -9.99
C VAL A 79 2.45 -5.67 -10.73
N SER A 80 3.10 -6.70 -11.28
CA SER A 80 4.31 -6.57 -12.08
C SER A 80 4.34 -7.65 -13.15
N THR A 81 5.01 -7.34 -14.27
CA THR A 81 5.46 -8.32 -15.27
C THR A 81 6.98 -8.26 -15.36
N THR A 82 7.60 -9.35 -15.79
CA THR A 82 9.06 -9.42 -15.97
C THR A 82 9.37 -9.55 -17.44
N GLN A 83 9.84 -8.45 -18.05
CA GLN A 83 10.11 -8.36 -19.49
C GLN A 83 11.21 -7.33 -19.74
N ARG A 84 11.98 -7.50 -20.81
CA ARG A 84 12.85 -6.44 -21.31
C ARG A 84 11.99 -5.28 -21.84
N ILE A 85 12.53 -4.07 -21.80
CA ILE A 85 11.75 -2.87 -22.13
C ILE A 85 11.20 -2.90 -23.56
N GLN A 86 11.94 -3.48 -24.51
CA GLN A 86 11.52 -3.63 -25.91
C GLN A 86 10.44 -4.68 -26.13
N ASP A 87 10.21 -5.58 -25.15
CA ASP A 87 9.27 -6.68 -25.24
C ASP A 87 7.96 -6.39 -24.47
N VAL A 88 7.86 -5.22 -23.80
CA VAL A 88 6.65 -4.80 -23.08
C VAL A 88 5.54 -4.51 -24.07
N THR A 89 4.44 -5.23 -23.96
CA THR A 89 3.25 -4.99 -24.78
C THR A 89 2.39 -3.86 -24.21
N PRO A 90 1.51 -3.23 -25.04
CA PRO A 90 0.53 -2.27 -24.52
C PRO A 90 -0.34 -2.86 -23.41
N GLU A 91 -0.76 -4.13 -23.54
CA GLU A 91 -1.60 -4.83 -22.57
C GLU A 91 -0.88 -5.02 -21.22
N ASP A 92 0.41 -5.39 -21.23
CA ASP A 92 1.21 -5.52 -20.01
C ASP A 92 1.47 -4.15 -19.37
N TYR A 93 1.71 -3.14 -20.18
CA TYR A 93 1.84 -1.77 -19.72
C TYR A 93 0.55 -1.30 -19.02
N ASP A 94 -0.60 -1.47 -19.68
CA ASP A 94 -1.91 -1.10 -19.15
C ASP A 94 -2.27 -1.88 -17.90
N PHE A 95 -1.98 -3.18 -17.84
CA PHE A 95 -2.16 -4.03 -16.67
C PHE A 95 -1.43 -3.45 -15.44
N ILE A 96 -0.15 -3.05 -15.62
CA ILE A 96 0.65 -2.46 -14.57
C ILE A 96 0.13 -1.06 -14.20
N PHE A 97 -0.05 -0.17 -15.17
CA PHE A 97 -0.40 1.22 -14.90
C PHE A 97 -1.84 1.39 -14.42
N ASN A 98 -2.79 0.62 -14.94
CA ASN A 98 -4.17 0.66 -14.47
C ASN A 98 -4.29 0.21 -13.00
N THR A 99 -3.50 -0.78 -12.57
CA THR A 99 -3.51 -1.22 -11.17
C THR A 99 -2.66 -0.31 -10.27
N ASN A 100 -1.37 -0.15 -10.62
CA ASN A 100 -0.39 0.45 -9.70
C ASN A 100 -0.49 1.98 -9.63
N VAL A 101 -0.94 2.64 -10.68
CA VAL A 101 -0.98 4.11 -10.79
C VAL A 101 -2.42 4.61 -10.76
N LYS A 102 -3.21 4.27 -11.79
CA LYS A 102 -4.58 4.75 -11.94
C LYS A 102 -5.46 4.29 -10.78
N GLY A 103 -5.43 3.00 -10.46
CA GLY A 103 -6.18 2.43 -9.35
C GLY A 103 -5.77 3.03 -8.01
N ALA A 104 -4.46 3.06 -7.72
CA ALA A 104 -3.93 3.66 -6.50
C ALA A 104 -4.34 5.14 -6.35
N PHE A 105 -4.28 5.91 -7.44
CA PHE A 105 -4.68 7.32 -7.45
C PHE A 105 -6.15 7.49 -7.11
N PHE A 106 -7.05 6.76 -7.77
CA PHE A 106 -8.49 6.94 -7.57
C PHE A 106 -8.98 6.39 -6.23
N VAL A 107 -8.38 5.31 -5.69
CA VAL A 107 -8.65 4.87 -4.31
C VAL A 107 -8.25 5.96 -3.32
N ALA A 108 -7.02 6.49 -3.44
CA ALA A 108 -6.57 7.57 -2.56
C ALA A 108 -7.41 8.85 -2.72
N GLN A 109 -7.84 9.18 -3.94
CA GLN A 109 -8.68 10.34 -4.20
C GLN A 109 -10.07 10.18 -3.55
N GLU A 110 -10.70 9.02 -3.69
CA GLU A 110 -12.05 8.81 -3.13
C GLU A 110 -12.02 8.81 -1.60
N VAL A 111 -11.05 8.15 -0.98
CA VAL A 111 -10.85 8.24 0.48
C VAL A 111 -10.48 9.66 0.91
N GLY A 112 -9.58 10.32 0.17
CA GLY A 112 -9.16 11.70 0.43
C GLY A 112 -10.33 12.69 0.39
N LYS A 113 -11.28 12.54 -0.54
CA LYS A 113 -12.51 13.36 -0.56
C LYS A 113 -13.32 13.25 0.72
N ARG A 114 -13.44 12.03 1.28
CA ARG A 114 -14.14 11.78 2.55
C ARG A 114 -13.41 12.44 3.73
N MET A 115 -12.09 12.26 3.80
CA MET A 115 -11.25 12.90 4.82
C MET A 115 -11.33 14.44 4.73
N LEU A 116 -11.27 15.01 3.52
CA LEU A 116 -11.40 16.45 3.27
C LEU A 116 -12.76 16.99 3.70
N ALA A 117 -13.84 16.27 3.42
CA ALA A 117 -15.19 16.66 3.83
C ALA A 117 -15.30 16.71 5.36
N ARG A 118 -14.77 15.70 6.06
CA ARG A 118 -14.73 15.68 7.53
C ARG A 118 -13.88 16.82 8.10
N SER A 119 -12.69 17.05 7.54
CA SER A 119 -11.81 18.15 8.00
C SER A 119 -12.49 19.51 7.88
N ARG A 120 -13.21 19.77 6.79
CA ARG A 120 -13.94 21.04 6.57
C ARG A 120 -15.18 21.19 7.43
N GLY A 121 -15.84 20.10 7.79
CA GLY A 121 -17.05 20.08 8.62
C GLY A 121 -16.76 20.03 10.13
N ALA A 122 -15.51 19.82 10.52
CA ALA A 122 -15.10 19.67 11.90
C ALA A 122 -15.01 21.03 12.62
N ALA A 123 -15.34 21.06 13.90
CA ALA A 123 -15.03 22.19 14.75
C ALA A 123 -13.50 22.40 14.84
N PRO A 124 -13.00 23.62 15.06
CA PRO A 124 -11.58 23.86 15.19
C PRO A 124 -10.93 22.93 16.23
N GLY A 125 -9.91 22.16 15.81
CA GLY A 125 -9.17 21.22 16.65
C GLY A 125 -9.84 19.87 16.90
N SER A 126 -11.03 19.59 16.36
CA SER A 126 -11.71 18.29 16.54
C SER A 126 -11.37 17.24 15.49
N PHE A 127 -10.81 17.62 14.35
CA PHE A 127 -10.33 16.68 13.35
C PHE A 127 -8.94 16.18 13.70
N THR A 128 -8.82 14.91 14.02
CA THR A 128 -7.56 14.28 14.45
C THR A 128 -6.60 13.97 13.28
N GLY A 129 -7.03 14.29 12.05
CA GLY A 129 -6.23 14.07 10.84
C GLY A 129 -6.59 12.80 10.08
N GLY A 130 -6.03 12.68 8.89
CA GLY A 130 -6.09 11.49 8.04
C GLY A 130 -4.68 10.98 7.74
N ARG A 131 -4.54 9.69 7.50
CA ARG A 131 -3.27 9.05 7.14
C ARG A 131 -3.43 8.26 5.85
N ILE A 132 -2.66 8.58 4.83
CA ILE A 132 -2.59 7.82 3.58
C ILE A 132 -1.18 7.26 3.45
N ILE A 133 -1.06 5.95 3.39
CA ILE A 133 0.19 5.22 3.27
C ILE A 133 0.19 4.48 1.93
N ASN A 134 0.95 4.98 0.98
CA ASN A 134 1.10 4.34 -0.32
C ASN A 134 2.26 3.34 -0.28
N ILE A 135 2.00 2.10 -0.69
CA ILE A 135 3.05 1.09 -0.81
C ILE A 135 3.66 1.20 -2.21
N ALA A 136 4.77 1.92 -2.27
CA ALA A 136 5.57 2.05 -3.49
C ALA A 136 6.50 0.84 -3.66
N SER A 137 7.77 1.05 -3.87
CA SER A 137 8.84 0.05 -3.93
C SER A 137 10.19 0.76 -4.00
N MET A 138 11.25 0.11 -3.57
CA MET A 138 12.61 0.53 -3.87
C MET A 138 12.84 0.63 -5.40
N ALA A 139 12.10 -0.14 -6.19
CA ALA A 139 12.10 -0.05 -7.65
C ALA A 139 11.54 1.28 -8.20
N GLY A 140 10.82 2.06 -7.40
CA GLY A 140 10.44 3.44 -7.71
C GLY A 140 11.56 4.47 -7.43
N LEU A 141 12.63 4.07 -6.75
CA LEU A 141 13.79 4.89 -6.41
C LEU A 141 15.03 4.48 -7.22
N LYS A 142 15.17 3.19 -7.51
CA LYS A 142 16.29 2.61 -8.24
C LYS A 142 15.76 1.72 -9.36
N VAL A 143 16.27 1.90 -10.57
CA VAL A 143 15.84 1.08 -11.71
C VAL A 143 16.39 -0.33 -11.60
N LEU A 144 15.54 -1.31 -11.83
CA LEU A 144 15.91 -2.72 -11.91
C LEU A 144 15.69 -3.25 -13.33
N PRO A 145 16.57 -4.12 -13.83
CA PRO A 145 16.43 -4.68 -15.17
C PRO A 145 15.18 -5.56 -15.27
N GLN A 146 14.61 -5.63 -16.46
CA GLN A 146 13.47 -6.46 -16.83
C GLN A 146 12.12 -6.14 -16.13
N ILE A 147 12.06 -5.10 -15.32
CA ILE A 147 10.81 -4.60 -14.71
C ILE A 147 10.65 -3.08 -14.91
N GLY A 148 11.06 -2.57 -16.07
CA GLY A 148 11.05 -1.13 -16.34
C GLY A 148 9.69 -0.47 -16.18
N ALA A 149 8.61 -1.04 -16.72
CA ALA A 149 7.26 -0.53 -16.56
C ALA A 149 6.81 -0.51 -15.09
N TYR A 150 7.15 -1.54 -14.31
CA TYR A 150 6.90 -1.56 -12.87
C TYR A 150 7.68 -0.46 -12.15
N CYS A 151 8.98 -0.28 -12.44
CA CYS A 151 9.79 0.81 -11.87
C CYS A 151 9.14 2.17 -12.13
N MET A 152 8.72 2.44 -13.37
CA MET A 152 8.00 3.66 -13.74
C MET A 152 6.71 3.83 -12.95
N SER A 153 5.91 2.77 -12.81
CA SER A 153 4.66 2.81 -12.05
C SER A 153 4.88 3.14 -10.57
N LYS A 154 5.92 2.58 -9.96
CA LYS A 154 6.25 2.83 -8.56
C LYS A 154 6.90 4.21 -8.34
N ALA A 155 7.64 4.74 -9.31
CA ALA A 155 8.09 6.13 -9.32
C ALA A 155 6.89 7.11 -9.42
N ALA A 156 5.88 6.78 -10.22
CA ALA A 156 4.63 7.55 -10.27
C ALA A 156 3.91 7.58 -8.92
N VAL A 157 3.85 6.45 -8.19
CA VAL A 157 3.28 6.40 -6.82
C VAL A 157 4.08 7.27 -5.84
N VAL A 158 5.40 7.30 -5.95
CA VAL A 158 6.25 8.20 -5.14
C VAL A 158 5.88 9.66 -5.39
N GLN A 159 5.76 10.06 -6.65
CA GLN A 159 5.43 11.45 -6.97
C GLN A 159 3.97 11.79 -6.64
N MET A 160 3.03 10.87 -6.84
CA MET A 160 1.64 10.98 -6.40
C MET A 160 1.55 11.24 -4.89
N THR A 161 2.34 10.53 -4.09
CA THR A 161 2.41 10.73 -2.63
C THR A 161 2.77 12.16 -2.27
N ARG A 162 3.79 12.72 -2.92
CA ARG A 162 4.24 14.12 -2.69
C ARG A 162 3.18 15.13 -3.11
N ALA A 163 2.51 14.91 -4.25
CA ALA A 163 1.44 15.78 -4.72
C ALA A 163 0.27 15.82 -3.73
N MET A 164 -0.20 14.65 -3.27
CA MET A 164 -1.28 14.55 -2.28
C MET A 164 -0.88 15.17 -0.94
N ALA A 165 0.34 14.96 -0.48
CA ALA A 165 0.87 15.56 0.74
C ALA A 165 0.87 17.10 0.67
N LEU A 166 1.27 17.66 -0.46
CA LEU A 166 1.28 19.12 -0.69
C LEU A 166 -0.14 19.71 -0.69
N GLU A 167 -1.06 19.06 -1.41
CA GLU A 167 -2.41 19.60 -1.59
C GLU A 167 -3.30 19.41 -0.35
N TRP A 168 -3.15 18.29 0.37
CA TRP A 168 -4.03 17.90 1.47
C TRP A 168 -3.47 18.16 2.86
N GLY A 169 -2.17 18.43 2.97
CA GLY A 169 -1.50 18.68 4.27
C GLY A 169 -2.14 19.79 5.09
N LYS A 170 -2.56 20.90 4.45
CA LYS A 170 -3.25 22.00 5.13
C LYS A 170 -4.61 21.62 5.74
N PHE A 171 -5.16 20.47 5.38
CA PHE A 171 -6.39 19.92 5.95
C PHE A 171 -6.12 18.82 7.00
N GLY A 172 -4.88 18.66 7.44
CA GLY A 172 -4.51 17.66 8.43
C GLY A 172 -4.41 16.24 7.87
N ILE A 173 -4.31 16.05 6.55
CA ILE A 173 -4.17 14.74 5.92
C ILE A 173 -2.71 14.54 5.54
N ASN A 174 -2.05 13.57 6.17
CA ASN A 174 -0.67 13.22 5.86
C ASN A 174 -0.63 12.06 4.85
N THR A 175 0.15 12.23 3.80
CA THR A 175 0.34 11.20 2.76
C THR A 175 1.81 10.85 2.67
N ASN A 176 2.16 9.59 2.95
CA ASN A 176 3.52 9.09 2.94
C ASN A 176 3.65 7.81 2.10
N ALA A 177 4.85 7.48 1.65
CA ALA A 177 5.15 6.25 0.93
C ALA A 177 6.14 5.37 1.69
N ILE A 178 5.84 4.08 1.75
CA ILE A 178 6.82 3.05 2.08
C ILE A 178 7.33 2.48 0.77
N CYS A 179 8.65 2.36 0.64
CA CYS A 179 9.33 1.76 -0.50
C CYS A 179 10.04 0.48 -0.02
N PRO A 180 9.33 -0.67 0.02
CA PRO A 180 9.94 -1.93 0.43
C PRO A 180 11.04 -2.36 -0.54
N GLY A 181 12.07 -3.02 0.00
CA GLY A 181 13.03 -3.81 -0.75
C GLY A 181 12.46 -5.17 -1.16
N TYR A 182 13.34 -6.15 -1.24
CA TYR A 182 12.93 -7.54 -1.46
C TYR A 182 12.38 -8.13 -0.17
N ILE A 183 11.09 -8.45 -0.19
CA ILE A 183 10.37 -9.06 0.93
C ILE A 183 9.88 -10.44 0.50
N ASP A 184 10.13 -11.45 1.32
CA ASP A 184 9.62 -12.80 1.10
C ASP A 184 8.11 -12.83 1.40
N THR A 185 7.35 -13.26 0.39
CA THR A 185 5.89 -13.39 0.48
C THR A 185 5.46 -14.70 -0.17
N GLU A 186 4.25 -15.14 0.10
CA GLU A 186 3.69 -16.37 -0.53
C GLU A 186 3.85 -16.40 -2.06
N ILE A 187 3.86 -15.22 -2.71
CA ILE A 187 3.91 -15.11 -4.17
C ILE A 187 5.31 -15.38 -4.71
N ASN A 188 6.35 -14.97 -3.98
CA ASN A 188 7.73 -15.02 -4.45
C ASN A 188 8.63 -15.98 -3.64
N HIS A 189 8.10 -16.66 -2.63
CA HIS A 189 8.85 -17.56 -1.76
C HIS A 189 9.64 -18.61 -2.53
N HIS A 190 9.01 -19.24 -3.53
CA HIS A 190 9.69 -20.25 -4.36
C HIS A 190 10.87 -19.66 -5.16
N HIS A 191 10.77 -18.39 -5.58
CA HIS A 191 11.85 -17.74 -6.34
C HIS A 191 13.16 -17.68 -5.53
N TRP A 192 13.08 -17.41 -4.24
CA TRP A 192 14.28 -17.29 -3.38
C TRP A 192 15.03 -18.63 -3.21
N GLN A 193 14.37 -19.74 -3.49
CA GLN A 193 14.98 -21.07 -3.43
C GLN A 193 15.67 -21.48 -4.75
N THR A 194 15.44 -20.75 -5.84
CA THR A 194 16.08 -21.00 -7.13
C THR A 194 17.52 -20.49 -7.16
N GLU A 195 18.34 -21.04 -8.07
CA GLU A 195 19.72 -20.57 -8.29
C GLU A 195 19.76 -19.05 -8.62
N GLN A 196 18.81 -18.56 -9.43
CA GLN A 196 18.71 -17.15 -9.78
C GLN A 196 18.34 -16.29 -8.57
N GLY A 197 17.39 -16.75 -7.74
CA GLY A 197 17.02 -16.08 -6.50
C GLY A 197 18.19 -16.01 -5.52
N GLN A 198 18.94 -17.09 -5.36
CA GLN A 198 20.13 -17.12 -4.50
C GLN A 198 21.25 -16.21 -5.01
N LYS A 199 21.46 -16.12 -6.33
CA LYS A 199 22.38 -15.13 -6.91
C LYS A 199 21.96 -13.69 -6.56
N LEU A 200 20.67 -13.40 -6.66
CA LEU A 200 20.13 -12.10 -6.29
C LEU A 200 20.32 -11.82 -4.79
N VAL A 201 19.98 -12.76 -3.92
CA VAL A 201 20.20 -12.64 -2.46
C VAL A 201 21.66 -12.34 -2.14
N ASN A 202 22.60 -13.00 -2.81
CA ASN A 202 24.04 -12.79 -2.60
C ASN A 202 24.54 -11.40 -3.04
N MET A 203 23.77 -10.70 -3.90
CA MET A 203 24.06 -9.31 -4.31
C MET A 203 23.48 -8.27 -3.33
N LEU A 204 22.58 -8.66 -2.44
CA LEU A 204 22.01 -7.74 -1.45
C LEU A 204 23.06 -7.37 -0.39
N PRO A 205 23.03 -6.14 0.15
CA PRO A 205 24.03 -5.67 1.12
C PRO A 205 24.23 -6.60 2.32
N ARG A 206 23.14 -7.15 2.85
CA ARG A 206 23.15 -8.07 4.00
C ARG A 206 22.84 -9.52 3.64
N LYS A 207 22.84 -9.84 2.33
CA LYS A 207 22.61 -11.18 1.78
C LYS A 207 21.36 -11.87 2.34
N ARG A 208 20.31 -11.10 2.54
CA ARG A 208 19.02 -11.60 3.02
C ARG A 208 17.86 -10.91 2.32
N VAL A 209 16.74 -11.59 2.27
CA VAL A 209 15.43 -11.04 1.92
C VAL A 209 14.72 -10.68 3.22
N GLY A 210 14.00 -9.56 3.24
CA GLY A 210 13.20 -9.17 4.40
C GLY A 210 11.95 -10.02 4.54
N SER A 211 11.35 -10.02 5.72
CA SER A 211 10.02 -10.58 5.98
C SER A 211 8.96 -9.47 5.96
N PRO A 212 7.68 -9.79 5.77
CA PRO A 212 6.61 -8.80 5.86
C PRO A 212 6.59 -8.04 7.19
N GLU A 213 6.97 -8.68 8.28
CA GLU A 213 7.05 -8.13 9.64
C GLU A 213 8.12 -7.04 9.77
N ASP A 214 9.16 -7.04 8.95
CA ASP A 214 10.20 -6.00 8.93
C ASP A 214 9.61 -4.60 8.61
N LEU A 215 8.40 -4.53 8.05
CA LEU A 215 7.69 -3.29 7.74
C LEU A 215 6.69 -2.84 8.83
N ASP A 216 6.39 -3.68 9.81
CA ASP A 216 5.31 -3.47 10.78
C ASP A 216 5.51 -2.20 11.61
N ALA A 217 6.70 -2.00 12.15
CA ALA A 217 6.99 -0.83 12.98
C ALA A 217 6.84 0.49 12.20
N LEU A 218 7.32 0.52 10.94
CA LEU A 218 7.18 1.68 10.07
C LEU A 218 5.72 1.95 9.71
N LEU A 219 4.96 0.89 9.40
CA LEU A 219 3.55 1.00 9.09
C LEU A 219 2.76 1.57 10.26
N VAL A 220 2.93 1.01 11.47
CA VAL A 220 2.23 1.46 12.68
C VAL A 220 2.60 2.91 13.01
N MET A 221 3.87 3.28 12.91
CA MET A 221 4.31 4.65 13.11
C MET A 221 3.60 5.61 12.15
N LEU A 222 3.57 5.32 10.85
CA LEU A 222 2.93 6.17 9.84
C LEU A 222 1.40 6.21 9.97
N ALA A 223 0.79 5.16 10.50
CA ALA A 223 -0.65 5.06 10.75
C ALA A 223 -1.09 5.79 12.03
N SER A 224 -0.18 6.03 12.97
CA SER A 224 -0.47 6.61 14.27
C SER A 224 -0.36 8.14 14.29
N ASP A 225 -0.85 8.75 15.38
CA ASP A 225 -0.73 10.19 15.62
C ASP A 225 0.72 10.64 15.87
N GLN A 226 1.63 9.73 16.17
CA GLN A 226 3.05 10.04 16.33
C GLN A 226 3.70 10.52 15.02
N SER A 227 3.09 10.22 13.87
CA SER A 227 3.55 10.66 12.55
C SER A 227 2.93 12.01 12.09
N HIS A 228 2.28 12.77 12.98
CA HIS A 228 1.57 13.99 12.61
C HIS A 228 2.44 15.04 11.89
N PHE A 229 3.76 15.04 12.12
CA PHE A 229 4.72 15.93 11.47
C PHE A 229 5.43 15.29 10.27
N ILE A 230 5.09 14.05 9.91
CA ILE A 230 5.64 13.33 8.76
C ILE A 230 4.63 13.39 7.61
N ASN A 231 4.92 14.19 6.59
CA ASN A 231 4.06 14.37 5.42
C ASN A 231 4.89 14.49 4.14
N GLY A 232 4.54 13.75 3.11
CA GLY A 232 5.27 13.70 1.84
C GLY A 232 6.55 12.86 1.90
N ALA A 233 6.78 12.14 3.00
CA ALA A 233 7.96 11.30 3.16
C ALA A 233 7.90 10.08 2.22
N VAL A 234 9.07 9.72 1.71
CA VAL A 234 9.29 8.52 0.89
C VAL A 234 10.38 7.71 1.58
N ILE A 235 9.98 6.65 2.24
CA ILE A 235 10.84 5.92 3.17
C ILE A 235 11.22 4.58 2.55
N ALA A 236 12.51 4.40 2.22
CA ALA A 236 13.05 3.11 1.82
C ALA A 236 13.17 2.19 3.04
N ALA A 237 12.58 1.00 2.94
CA ALA A 237 12.68 -0.08 3.89
C ALA A 237 13.21 -1.31 3.15
N ASP A 238 14.49 -1.30 2.78
CA ASP A 238 15.10 -2.19 1.80
C ASP A 238 16.46 -2.75 2.24
N ASP A 239 16.78 -2.63 3.52
CA ASP A 239 18.03 -3.11 4.12
C ASP A 239 19.30 -2.50 3.45
N GLY A 240 19.17 -1.26 2.92
CA GLY A 240 20.26 -0.54 2.30
C GLY A 240 20.50 -0.87 0.82
N PHE A 241 19.56 -1.53 0.14
CA PHE A 241 19.76 -1.93 -1.26
C PHE A 241 19.71 -0.76 -2.26
N ALA A 242 18.96 0.31 -1.99
CA ALA A 242 18.79 1.43 -2.91
C ALA A 242 19.89 2.52 -2.79
N VAL A 243 20.78 2.44 -1.81
CA VAL A 243 21.90 3.37 -1.63
C VAL A 243 23.11 2.99 -2.46
#